data_7d878deff09030a665809d49aa34b9b8
#
_entry.id   7d878deff09030a665809d49aa34b9b8
#
_cell.length_a   1.000
_cell.length_b   1.000
_cell.length_c   1.000
_cell.angle_alpha   90.00
_cell.angle_beta   90.00
_cell.angle_gamma   90.00
#
_symmetry.space_group_name_H-M   'P 1'
#
loop_
_entity.id
_entity.type
_entity.pdbx_description
1 polymer ?
#
loop_
_entity_poly.entity_id
_entity_poly.type
_entity_poly.pdbx_seq_one_letter_code
_entity_poly.pdbx_strand_id
1 'polypeptide(L)'
;MKPFTFEELQKILELKAEEIETDTLIFAATISYIEKLLGYTLEDKNYNELHTVKDCMVFTDHKNISEMINIIDMTTKLRVPNCVINGQRILFIDPKLEGHVIFLNYNAGFTEETLPADLKEVIVKLFLLKKKDFIKQTNHDDETGFELPQNIQSVINLYGRKCL
;
A
#
# COMPACT_ATOMS: atom_id res chain seq x y z
N MET A 1 -1.05 7.16 10.15
CA MET A 1 -2.51 7.46 10.08
C MET A 1 -3.10 6.63 8.94
N LYS A 2 -4.22 5.96 9.15
CA LYS A 2 -4.84 5.12 8.09
C LYS A 2 -5.34 6.01 6.95
N PRO A 3 -5.01 5.69 5.69
CA PRO A 3 -5.38 6.50 4.53
C PRO A 3 -6.86 6.45 4.16
N PHE A 4 -7.60 5.49 4.69
CA PHE A 4 -9.05 5.33 4.57
C PHE A 4 -9.59 4.64 5.81
N THR A 5 -10.59 5.25 6.45
CA THR A 5 -11.12 4.79 7.72
C THR A 5 -12.52 4.18 7.57
N PHE A 6 -12.94 3.41 8.57
CA PHE A 6 -14.29 2.86 8.57
C PHE A 6 -15.36 3.96 8.71
N GLU A 7 -15.05 5.04 9.43
CA GLU A 7 -15.94 6.20 9.56
C GLU A 7 -16.17 6.91 8.22
N GLU A 8 -15.14 6.99 7.36
CA GLU A 8 -15.30 7.51 5.99
C GLU A 8 -16.18 6.58 5.15
N LEU A 9 -15.97 5.26 5.24
CA LEU A 9 -16.80 4.28 4.57
C LEU A 9 -18.27 4.37 5.01
N GLN A 10 -18.50 4.49 6.32
CA GLN A 10 -19.85 4.67 6.87
C GLN A 10 -20.57 5.88 6.29
N LYS A 11 -19.86 7.02 6.18
CA LYS A 11 -20.42 8.25 5.58
C LYS A 11 -20.75 8.07 4.10
N ILE A 12 -19.87 7.40 3.34
CA ILE A 12 -20.07 7.16 1.90
C ILE A 12 -21.28 6.24 1.65
N LEU A 13 -21.44 5.20 2.46
CA LEU A 13 -22.45 4.16 2.26
C LEU A 13 -23.70 4.32 3.13
N GLU A 14 -23.75 5.35 3.99
CA GLU A 14 -24.86 5.59 4.93
C GLU A 14 -25.22 4.33 5.74
N LEU A 15 -24.19 3.63 6.27
CA LEU A 15 -24.36 2.36 6.96
C LEU A 15 -25.13 2.51 8.26
N LYS A 16 -26.04 1.57 8.53
CA LYS A 16 -26.87 1.57 9.72
C LYS A 16 -26.09 1.17 10.98
N ALA A 17 -26.47 1.73 12.12
CA ALA A 17 -25.81 1.49 13.40
C ALA A 17 -25.89 0.01 13.88
N GLU A 18 -26.89 -0.74 13.46
CA GLU A 18 -27.16 -2.10 13.91
C GLU A 18 -26.15 -3.15 13.40
N GLU A 19 -25.38 -2.84 12.36
CA GLU A 19 -24.44 -3.79 11.71
C GLU A 19 -22.96 -3.37 11.90
N ILE A 20 -22.67 -2.37 12.72
CA ILE A 20 -21.33 -1.75 12.82
C ILE A 20 -20.22 -2.76 13.15
N GLU A 21 -20.44 -3.69 14.08
CA GLU A 21 -19.39 -4.66 14.45
C GLU A 21 -19.03 -5.57 13.28
N THR A 22 -20.04 -6.12 12.61
CA THR A 22 -19.85 -7.00 11.44
C THR A 22 -19.20 -6.23 10.29
N ASP A 23 -19.68 -5.02 10.02
CA ASP A 23 -19.15 -4.17 8.94
C ASP A 23 -17.70 -3.76 9.21
N THR A 24 -17.33 -3.51 10.47
CA THR A 24 -15.94 -3.22 10.85
C THR A 24 -15.02 -4.40 10.57
N LEU A 25 -15.46 -5.63 10.86
CA LEU A 25 -14.68 -6.85 10.56
C LEU A 25 -14.53 -7.06 9.04
N ILE A 26 -15.62 -6.88 8.29
CA ILE A 26 -15.59 -7.00 6.82
C ILE A 26 -14.67 -5.92 6.22
N PHE A 27 -14.70 -4.70 6.75
CA PHE A 27 -13.83 -3.63 6.31
C PHE A 27 -12.34 -3.95 6.56
N ALA A 28 -12.00 -4.40 7.77
CA ALA A 28 -10.64 -4.81 8.12
C ALA A 28 -10.14 -5.95 7.20
N ALA A 29 -10.99 -6.95 6.94
CA ALA A 29 -10.69 -8.04 6.02
C ALA A 29 -10.54 -7.54 4.56
N THR A 30 -11.28 -6.50 4.17
CA THR A 30 -11.18 -5.88 2.84
C THR A 30 -9.83 -5.17 2.66
N ILE A 31 -9.42 -4.35 3.63
CA ILE A 31 -8.12 -3.66 3.62
C ILE A 31 -6.98 -4.70 3.56
N SER A 32 -7.00 -5.68 4.46
CA SER A 32 -5.98 -6.74 4.47
C SER A 32 -5.88 -7.51 3.15
N TYR A 33 -7.01 -7.78 2.51
CA TYR A 33 -7.06 -8.44 1.21
C TYR A 33 -6.45 -7.58 0.10
N ILE A 34 -6.77 -6.28 0.06
CA ILE A 34 -6.19 -5.33 -0.90
C ILE A 34 -4.68 -5.21 -0.70
N GLU A 35 -4.20 -5.04 0.53
CA GLU A 35 -2.78 -4.98 0.84
C GLU A 35 -2.03 -6.23 0.39
N LYS A 36 -2.64 -7.42 0.56
CA LYS A 36 -2.10 -8.68 0.05
C LYS A 36 -1.99 -8.69 -1.47
N LEU A 37 -2.99 -8.20 -2.19
CA LEU A 37 -2.98 -8.13 -3.65
C LEU A 37 -1.97 -7.09 -4.17
N LEU A 38 -1.84 -5.96 -3.49
CA LEU A 38 -0.88 -4.91 -3.82
C LEU A 38 0.56 -5.32 -3.49
N GLY A 39 0.76 -6.19 -2.51
CA GLY A 39 2.06 -6.60 -1.99
C GLY A 39 2.72 -5.57 -1.07
N TYR A 40 1.99 -4.57 -0.58
CA TYR A 40 2.45 -3.57 0.40
C TYR A 40 1.26 -3.02 1.22
N THR A 41 1.57 -2.37 2.36
CA THR A 41 0.55 -1.74 3.20
C THR A 41 0.09 -0.41 2.61
N LEU A 42 -1.21 -0.12 2.74
CA LEU A 42 -1.76 1.18 2.31
C LEU A 42 -1.35 2.31 3.24
N GLU A 43 -1.26 2.01 4.54
CA GLU A 43 -0.94 3.00 5.56
C GLU A 43 0.49 3.52 5.44
N ASP A 44 0.66 4.84 5.51
CA ASP A 44 1.98 5.48 5.56
C ASP A 44 2.71 5.09 6.84
N LYS A 45 3.85 4.41 6.68
CA LYS A 45 4.69 3.87 7.77
C LYS A 45 6.16 4.17 7.54
N ASN A 46 6.90 4.19 8.65
CA ASN A 46 8.35 4.30 8.62
C ASN A 46 9.00 2.95 8.33
N TYR A 47 9.96 2.95 7.42
CA TYR A 47 10.74 1.78 7.01
C TYR A 47 12.24 2.05 7.14
N ASN A 48 12.97 0.98 7.48
CA ASN A 48 14.42 0.96 7.55
C ASN A 48 14.93 -0.20 6.71
N GLU A 49 15.75 0.08 5.71
CA GLU A 49 16.23 -0.91 4.77
C GLU A 49 17.72 -0.75 4.49
N LEU A 50 18.37 -1.84 4.10
CA LEU A 50 19.75 -1.86 3.64
C LEU A 50 19.77 -2.37 2.21
N HIS A 51 20.34 -1.57 1.31
CA HIS A 51 20.48 -1.93 -0.10
C HIS A 51 21.91 -1.71 -0.59
N THR A 52 22.36 -2.53 -1.54
CA THR A 52 23.59 -2.27 -2.26
C THR A 52 23.28 -1.44 -3.50
N VAL A 53 24.02 -0.35 -3.69
CA VAL A 53 23.90 0.49 -4.89
C VAL A 53 24.38 -0.28 -6.10
N LYS A 54 23.55 -0.32 -7.15
CA LYS A 54 23.87 -0.90 -8.46
C LYS A 54 23.42 0.07 -9.55
N ASP A 55 24.27 0.32 -10.52
CA ASP A 55 24.02 1.28 -11.60
C ASP A 55 23.63 2.66 -11.06
N CYS A 56 24.30 3.12 -10.00
CA CYS A 56 24.01 4.36 -9.27
C CYS A 56 22.58 4.44 -8.72
N MET A 57 21.92 3.31 -8.46
CA MET A 57 20.55 3.30 -7.93
C MET A 57 20.30 2.19 -6.91
N VAL A 58 19.23 2.35 -6.14
CA VAL A 58 18.60 1.31 -5.34
C VAL A 58 17.10 1.32 -5.58
N PHE A 59 16.46 0.16 -5.38
CA PHE A 59 15.01 0.02 -5.33
C PHE A 59 14.63 -0.30 -3.90
N THR A 60 13.71 0.48 -3.34
CA THR A 60 13.14 0.22 -2.02
C THR A 60 12.15 -0.94 -2.07
N ASP A 61 11.99 -1.63 -0.94
CA ASP A 61 10.99 -2.70 -0.83
C ASP A 61 9.56 -2.18 -0.81
N HIS A 62 9.38 -0.89 -0.43
CA HIS A 62 8.07 -0.25 -0.36
C HIS A 62 7.93 0.87 -1.39
N LYS A 63 6.74 0.94 -1.99
CA LYS A 63 6.37 1.97 -2.97
C LYS A 63 5.78 3.21 -2.30
N ASN A 64 5.63 4.26 -3.10
CA ASN A 64 5.00 5.50 -2.70
C ASN A 64 5.73 6.14 -1.51
N ILE A 65 7.05 6.37 -1.69
CA ILE A 65 7.85 7.10 -0.71
C ILE A 65 7.22 8.48 -0.53
N SER A 66 6.70 8.73 0.66
CA SER A 66 6.09 10.01 1.05
C SER A 66 7.14 10.98 1.58
N GLU A 67 8.14 10.45 2.30
CA GLU A 67 9.21 11.24 2.89
C GLU A 67 10.50 10.42 3.01
N MET A 68 11.62 10.99 2.57
CA MET A 68 12.96 10.45 2.83
C MET A 68 13.57 11.14 4.06
N ILE A 69 13.65 10.38 5.16
CA ILE A 69 14.12 10.92 6.43
C ILE A 69 15.65 10.95 6.47
N ASN A 70 16.29 9.83 6.10
CA ASN A 70 17.73 9.72 6.14
C ASN A 70 18.28 8.69 5.15
N ILE A 71 19.44 9.01 4.57
CA ILE A 71 20.23 8.10 3.74
C ILE A 71 21.66 8.11 4.27
N ILE A 72 22.17 6.96 4.67
CA ILE A 72 23.53 6.82 5.21
C ILE A 72 24.28 5.77 4.39
N ASP A 73 25.44 6.16 3.87
CA ASP A 73 26.42 5.21 3.34
C ASP A 73 27.05 4.43 4.51
N MET A 74 26.78 3.15 4.59
CA MET A 74 27.26 2.29 5.67
C MET A 74 28.76 2.00 5.56
N THR A 75 29.35 2.20 4.40
CA THR A 75 30.80 2.05 4.16
C THR A 75 31.59 3.21 4.74
N THR A 76 31.16 4.44 4.48
CA THR A 76 31.83 5.66 4.94
C THR A 76 31.25 6.22 6.23
N LYS A 77 30.07 5.77 6.65
CA LYS A 77 29.25 6.31 7.77
C LYS A 77 28.81 7.76 7.58
N LEU A 78 28.80 8.23 6.35
CA LEU A 78 28.39 9.59 6.01
C LEU A 78 26.97 9.61 5.46
N ARG A 79 26.30 10.74 5.66
CA ARG A 79 25.00 11.00 5.05
C ARG A 79 25.18 11.25 3.56
N VAL A 80 24.29 10.69 2.75
CA VAL A 80 24.22 10.90 1.30
C VAL A 80 23.26 12.04 1.00
N PRO A 81 23.76 13.23 0.58
CA PRO A 81 22.89 14.42 0.50
C PRO A 81 22.11 14.52 -0.83
N ASN A 82 22.64 13.94 -1.91
CA ASN A 82 22.14 14.17 -3.27
C ASN A 82 21.61 12.89 -3.88
N CYS A 83 20.29 12.75 -3.91
CA CYS A 83 19.60 11.69 -4.62
C CYS A 83 18.32 12.23 -5.27
N VAL A 84 17.84 11.51 -6.28
CA VAL A 84 16.54 11.75 -6.91
C VAL A 84 15.65 10.56 -6.62
N ILE A 85 14.46 10.81 -6.07
CA ILE A 85 13.48 9.79 -5.73
C ILE A 85 12.39 9.78 -6.80
N ASN A 86 12.11 8.61 -7.34
CA ASN A 86 11.01 8.42 -8.29
C ASN A 86 10.26 7.13 -7.94
N GLY A 87 9.14 7.29 -7.25
CA GLY A 87 8.33 6.18 -6.77
C GLY A 87 9.09 5.27 -5.79
N GLN A 88 9.59 4.15 -6.27
CA GLN A 88 10.36 3.16 -5.52
C GLN A 88 11.86 3.22 -5.82
N ARG A 89 12.26 4.06 -6.78
CA ARG A 89 13.64 4.18 -7.26
C ARG A 89 14.33 5.38 -6.62
N ILE A 90 15.53 5.16 -6.09
CA ILE A 90 16.42 6.20 -5.59
C ILE A 90 17.66 6.21 -6.46
N LEU A 91 17.89 7.30 -7.15
CA LEU A 91 19.05 7.52 -8.01
C LEU A 91 20.09 8.35 -7.26
N PHE A 92 21.31 7.87 -7.15
CA PHE A 92 22.43 8.57 -6.54
C PHE A 92 23.21 9.32 -7.62
N ILE A 93 23.53 10.58 -7.32
CA ILE A 93 24.27 11.42 -8.27
C ILE A 93 25.77 11.14 -8.21
N ASP A 94 26.28 10.63 -7.08
CA ASP A 94 27.70 10.32 -6.93
C ASP A 94 28.02 8.88 -7.36
N PRO A 95 28.77 8.68 -8.48
CA PRO A 95 29.16 7.35 -8.94
C PRO A 95 30.06 6.59 -7.96
N LYS A 96 30.70 7.29 -7.00
CA LYS A 96 31.53 6.67 -5.98
C LYS A 96 30.74 5.79 -5.01
N LEU A 97 29.42 5.91 -5.01
CA LEU A 97 28.54 5.06 -4.20
C LEU A 97 28.30 3.68 -4.80
N GLU A 98 28.74 3.45 -6.03
CA GLU A 98 28.59 2.14 -6.69
C GLU A 98 29.20 1.00 -5.85
N GLY A 99 28.39 -0.03 -5.58
CA GLY A 99 28.78 -1.16 -4.73
C GLY A 99 28.71 -0.90 -3.21
N HIS A 100 28.47 0.34 -2.77
CA HIS A 100 28.32 0.64 -1.35
C HIS A 100 26.99 0.13 -0.80
N VAL A 101 26.95 -0.20 0.49
CA VAL A 101 25.74 -0.53 1.21
C VAL A 101 25.14 0.75 1.80
N ILE A 102 23.92 1.05 1.42
CA ILE A 102 23.18 2.24 1.86
C ILE A 102 22.09 1.83 2.84
N PHE A 103 22.04 2.53 3.99
CA PHE A 103 20.92 2.49 4.92
C PHE A 103 19.92 3.57 4.52
N LEU A 104 18.67 3.17 4.35
CA LEU A 104 17.54 4.03 4.05
C LEU A 104 16.59 4.07 5.25
N ASN A 105 16.21 5.26 5.67
CA ASN A 105 15.11 5.49 6.59
C ASN A 105 14.12 6.42 5.90
N TYR A 106 12.90 5.95 5.67
CA TYR A 106 11.89 6.67 4.89
C TYR A 106 10.48 6.28 5.31
N ASN A 107 9.53 7.16 5.00
CA ASN A 107 8.11 6.85 5.08
C ASN A 107 7.59 6.47 3.71
N ALA A 108 6.74 5.45 3.65
CA ALA A 108 6.07 5.02 2.42
C ALA A 108 4.67 4.51 2.70
N GLY A 109 3.78 4.72 1.74
CA GLY A 109 2.36 4.41 1.82
C GLY A 109 1.52 5.59 1.35
N PHE A 110 0.28 5.63 1.79
CA PHE A 110 -0.67 6.70 1.49
C PHE A 110 -1.15 7.38 2.77
N THR A 111 -1.41 8.67 2.68
CA THR A 111 -2.21 9.43 3.63
C THR A 111 -3.65 9.56 3.10
N GLU A 112 -4.56 10.13 3.89
CA GLU A 112 -5.94 10.42 3.45
C GLU A 112 -5.95 11.29 2.18
N GLU A 113 -5.03 12.25 2.09
CA GLU A 113 -4.92 13.19 0.96
C GLU A 113 -4.30 12.56 -0.29
N THR A 114 -3.38 11.62 -0.11
CA THR A 114 -2.60 11.03 -1.21
C THR A 114 -3.15 9.70 -1.70
N LEU A 115 -4.12 9.08 -1.01
CA LEU A 115 -4.75 7.86 -1.46
C LEU A 115 -5.54 8.11 -2.76
N PRO A 116 -5.19 7.45 -3.88
CA PRO A 116 -5.86 7.64 -5.16
C PRO A 116 -7.37 7.36 -5.09
N ALA A 117 -8.16 8.17 -5.79
CA ALA A 117 -9.62 8.06 -5.76
C ALA A 117 -10.13 6.73 -6.31
N ASP A 118 -9.48 6.19 -7.35
CA ASP A 118 -9.79 4.88 -7.93
C ASP A 118 -9.49 3.73 -6.95
N LEU A 119 -8.45 3.86 -6.13
CA LEU A 119 -8.15 2.90 -5.07
C LEU A 119 -9.15 2.99 -3.91
N LYS A 120 -9.61 4.20 -3.55
CA LYS A 120 -10.73 4.39 -2.61
C LYS A 120 -12.00 3.70 -3.14
N GLU A 121 -12.32 3.89 -4.42
CA GLU A 121 -13.46 3.25 -5.07
C GLU A 121 -13.36 1.73 -5.03
N VAL A 122 -12.18 1.16 -5.27
CA VAL A 122 -11.92 -0.28 -5.16
C VAL A 122 -12.19 -0.79 -3.76
N ILE A 123 -11.73 -0.06 -2.71
CA ILE A 123 -12.00 -0.43 -1.32
C ILE A 123 -13.50 -0.52 -1.06
N VAL A 124 -14.25 0.50 -1.47
CA VAL A 124 -15.72 0.55 -1.30
C VAL A 124 -16.40 -0.60 -2.03
N LYS A 125 -16.06 -0.83 -3.29
CA LYS A 125 -16.64 -1.91 -4.11
C LYS A 125 -16.35 -3.29 -3.52
N LEU A 126 -15.11 -3.53 -3.09
CA LEU A 126 -14.73 -4.81 -2.48
C LEU A 126 -15.41 -5.04 -1.14
N PHE A 127 -15.57 -4.00 -0.33
CA PHE A 127 -16.35 -4.08 0.91
C PHE A 127 -17.78 -4.53 0.63
N LEU A 128 -18.46 -3.90 -0.33
CA LEU A 128 -19.83 -4.25 -0.69
C LEU A 128 -19.95 -5.69 -1.21
N LEU A 129 -18.99 -6.14 -2.03
CA LEU A 129 -18.96 -7.51 -2.51
C LEU A 129 -18.79 -8.50 -1.36
N LYS A 130 -17.82 -8.27 -0.47
CA LYS A 130 -17.58 -9.13 0.70
C LYS A 130 -18.76 -9.13 1.67
N LYS A 131 -19.41 -7.99 1.89
CA LYS A 131 -20.61 -7.90 2.71
C LYS A 131 -21.74 -8.74 2.13
N LYS A 132 -21.95 -8.66 0.81
CA LYS A 132 -22.95 -9.49 0.11
C LYS A 132 -22.66 -10.99 0.24
N ASP A 133 -21.40 -11.40 0.08
CA ASP A 133 -21.00 -12.81 0.21
C ASP A 133 -21.13 -13.30 1.65
N PHE A 134 -20.77 -12.47 2.62
CA PHE A 134 -20.96 -12.78 4.05
C PHE A 134 -22.45 -13.04 4.38
N ILE A 135 -23.36 -12.20 3.89
CA ILE A 135 -24.81 -12.37 4.09
C ILE A 135 -25.31 -13.67 3.42
N LYS A 136 -24.80 -14.02 2.23
CA LYS A 136 -25.17 -15.27 1.55
C LYS A 136 -24.69 -16.49 2.34
N GLN A 137 -23.44 -16.51 2.81
CA GLN A 137 -22.90 -17.63 3.58
C GLN A 137 -23.64 -17.85 4.90
N THR A 138 -24.09 -16.77 5.56
CA THR A 138 -24.91 -16.88 6.77
C THR A 138 -26.30 -17.45 6.50
N ASN A 139 -26.81 -17.32 5.27
CA ASN A 139 -28.12 -17.82 4.86
C ASN A 139 -28.08 -19.21 4.17
N HIS A 140 -26.94 -19.91 4.18
CA HIS A 140 -26.74 -21.22 3.55
C HIS A 140 -26.98 -21.27 2.03
N ASP A 141 -26.83 -20.16 1.33
CA ASP A 141 -26.86 -20.13 -0.13
C ASP A 141 -25.45 -20.37 -0.70
N ASP A 142 -25.35 -21.38 -1.55
CA ASP A 142 -24.21 -21.95 -2.28
C ASP A 142 -22.83 -21.26 -2.22
N GLU A 143 -21.78 -22.08 -1.98
CA GLU A 143 -20.35 -21.75 -2.11
C GLU A 143 -19.97 -21.36 -3.55
N THR A 144 -20.26 -20.14 -3.95
CA THR A 144 -19.63 -19.56 -5.14
C THR A 144 -18.32 -18.90 -4.72
N GLY A 145 -17.20 -19.42 -5.23
CA GLY A 145 -15.88 -18.82 -4.97
C GLY A 145 -15.87 -17.32 -5.31
N PHE A 146 -15.24 -16.51 -4.44
CA PHE A 146 -15.14 -15.06 -4.64
C PHE A 146 -14.25 -14.77 -5.85
N GLU A 147 -14.84 -14.40 -6.97
CA GLU A 147 -14.12 -13.92 -8.15
C GLU A 147 -14.01 -12.38 -8.12
N LEU A 148 -12.78 -11.91 -8.33
CA LEU A 148 -12.51 -10.48 -8.37
C LEU A 148 -13.00 -9.89 -9.70
N PRO A 149 -13.92 -8.91 -9.70
CA PRO A 149 -14.37 -8.26 -10.94
C PRO A 149 -13.19 -7.67 -11.73
N GLN A 150 -13.21 -7.79 -13.04
CA GLN A 150 -12.11 -7.41 -13.92
C GLN A 150 -11.72 -5.92 -13.79
N ASN A 151 -12.69 -5.03 -13.57
CA ASN A 151 -12.43 -3.61 -13.34
C ASN A 151 -11.66 -3.34 -12.04
N ILE A 152 -11.94 -4.09 -10.98
CA ILE A 152 -11.20 -4.02 -9.71
C ILE A 152 -9.79 -4.56 -9.89
N GLN A 153 -9.66 -5.72 -10.57
CA GLN A 153 -8.36 -6.33 -10.87
C GLN A 153 -7.46 -5.38 -11.69
N SER A 154 -8.03 -4.64 -12.64
CA SER A 154 -7.27 -3.68 -13.45
C SER A 154 -6.68 -2.55 -12.61
N VAL A 155 -7.44 -1.99 -11.67
CA VAL A 155 -6.94 -0.95 -10.76
C VAL A 155 -5.87 -1.52 -9.82
N ILE A 156 -6.10 -2.70 -9.23
CA ILE A 156 -5.10 -3.34 -8.37
C ILE A 156 -3.80 -3.61 -9.12
N ASN A 157 -3.86 -4.06 -10.36
CA ASN A 157 -2.68 -4.30 -11.20
C ASN A 157 -1.91 -3.00 -11.52
N LEU A 158 -2.60 -1.86 -11.59
CA LEU A 158 -1.96 -0.56 -11.80
C LEU A 158 -1.06 -0.17 -10.62
N TYR A 159 -1.52 -0.43 -9.40
CA TYR A 159 -0.82 -0.07 -8.16
C TYR A 159 0.01 -1.23 -7.58
N GLY A 160 -0.28 -2.48 -7.95
CA GLY A 160 0.42 -3.66 -7.45
C GLY A 160 1.92 -3.67 -7.76
N ARG A 161 2.66 -4.45 -7.00
CA ARG A 161 4.08 -4.73 -7.32
C ARG A 161 4.13 -5.45 -8.66
N LYS A 162 4.75 -4.81 -9.66
CA LYS A 162 5.21 -5.56 -10.83
C LYS A 162 6.46 -6.31 -10.35
N CYS A 163 6.37 -7.64 -10.24
CA CYS A 163 7.58 -8.46 -10.20
C CYS A 163 8.32 -8.21 -11.52
N LEU A 164 9.43 -7.52 -11.46
CA LEU A 164 10.40 -7.41 -12.54
C LEU A 164 11.28 -8.65 -12.54
#